data_df0c050172d7e14efe50e8ac395970fc
#
_entry.id   df0c050172d7e14efe50e8ac395970fc
#
_cell.length_a   1.000
_cell.length_b   1.000
_cell.length_c   1.000
_cell.angle_alpha   90.00
_cell.angle_beta   90.00
_cell.angle_gamma   90.00
#
_symmetry.space_group_name_H-M   'P 1'
#
loop_
_entity.id
_entity.type
_entity.pdbx_description
1 polymer ?
#
loop_
_entity_poly.entity_id
_entity_poly.type
_entity_poly.pdbx_seq_one_letter_code
_entity_poly.pdbx_strand_id
1 'polypeptide(L)'
;MTMEKQAGLRIVSMGGGTGLSTLLSGLKGYVGKESISSSESQLWIDNLTAVVTVTDDGGSSGRLREEFQILPPGDIRNCMVALAEDEHLMTRLFQYRFESEGDLSGHSFGNLFLTALTGVTGDFLEAIKESSDVLAIKGRIFPSTTEDVTLIAELEDGRTIEGETNIVESRAHIKRLRLSKDCCRPLPETLDAIHHADVITIGPGSLYTSLIPNLLVDGMVDAMRRSRALKVYICNIMTQPGETEGFSVEDHLRTLFEYSPGLQLDYVIVNSSPIREELREKYLADGAAQVHFDSILESSMSDGVQEIVNISSASVSQFRIICRDVLNENGVVRHDPNKLARLLLEIYELENKSQLSTNST
;
A
#
# COMPACT_ATOMS: atom_id res chain seq x y z
N MET A 1 11.85 -36.62 17.65
CA MET A 1 11.48 -35.64 16.63
C MET A 1 11.07 -34.38 17.37
N THR A 2 11.96 -33.44 17.48
CA THR A 2 11.65 -32.09 17.98
C THR A 2 10.76 -31.44 16.93
N MET A 3 9.49 -31.17 17.27
CA MET A 3 8.66 -30.30 16.47
C MET A 3 9.40 -28.94 16.34
N GLU A 4 9.93 -28.64 15.17
CA GLU A 4 10.39 -27.30 14.88
C GLU A 4 9.22 -26.37 15.17
N LYS A 5 9.48 -25.40 16.03
CA LYS A 5 8.51 -24.37 16.39
C LYS A 5 8.22 -23.60 15.09
N GLN A 6 7.07 -23.83 14.49
CA GLN A 6 6.63 -23.07 13.32
C GLN A 6 6.70 -21.57 13.68
N ALA A 7 7.54 -20.83 13.00
CA ALA A 7 7.64 -19.36 13.18
C ALA A 7 6.47 -18.70 12.45
N GLY A 8 5.91 -17.66 13.04
CA GLY A 8 4.89 -16.86 12.35
C GLY A 8 5.52 -15.99 11.24
N LEU A 9 4.70 -15.55 10.30
CA LEU A 9 5.12 -14.75 9.16
C LEU A 9 5.46 -13.31 9.56
N ARG A 10 6.46 -12.74 8.91
CA ARG A 10 6.81 -11.34 8.98
C ARG A 10 6.43 -10.69 7.66
N ILE A 11 5.42 -9.85 7.69
CA ILE A 11 4.89 -9.17 6.50
C ILE A 11 5.20 -7.69 6.57
N VAL A 12 5.76 -7.15 5.50
CA VAL A 12 5.92 -5.72 5.28
C VAL A 12 4.97 -5.30 4.17
N SER A 13 4.04 -4.38 4.46
CA SER A 13 3.09 -3.83 3.48
C SER A 13 3.42 -2.36 3.23
N MET A 14 3.69 -2.02 1.97
CA MET A 14 4.14 -0.70 1.55
C MET A 14 3.07 0.02 0.72
N GLY A 15 2.80 1.28 1.05
CA GLY A 15 1.83 2.09 0.30
C GLY A 15 1.41 3.36 1.03
N GLY A 16 0.15 3.73 0.86
CA GLY A 16 -0.51 4.89 1.48
C GLY A 16 -2.01 4.82 1.30
N GLY A 17 -2.70 5.83 1.81
CA GLY A 17 -4.13 6.02 1.63
C GLY A 17 -5.01 4.89 2.14
N THR A 18 -6.19 4.80 1.52
CA THR A 18 -7.20 3.79 1.84
C THR A 18 -6.84 2.40 1.32
N GLY A 19 -5.98 2.30 0.31
CA GLY A 19 -5.56 1.02 -0.26
C GLY A 19 -4.78 0.18 0.75
N LEU A 20 -3.69 0.73 1.29
CA LEU A 20 -2.87 0.07 2.29
C LEU A 20 -3.69 -0.28 3.54
N SER A 21 -4.49 0.66 4.08
CA SER A 21 -5.32 0.41 5.26
C SER A 21 -6.34 -0.71 5.03
N THR A 22 -6.87 -0.88 3.81
CA THR A 22 -7.73 -2.01 3.45
C THR A 22 -7.00 -3.35 3.58
N LEU A 23 -5.80 -3.47 3.03
CA LEU A 23 -4.99 -4.70 3.15
C LEU A 23 -4.67 -5.00 4.63
N LEU A 24 -4.23 -3.99 5.37
CA LEU A 24 -3.87 -4.13 6.79
C LEU A 24 -5.04 -4.60 7.64
N SER A 25 -6.26 -4.10 7.38
CA SER A 25 -7.47 -4.53 8.11
C SER A 25 -7.79 -6.01 7.91
N GLY A 26 -7.51 -6.56 6.73
CA GLY A 26 -7.63 -7.99 6.46
C GLY A 26 -6.53 -8.82 7.14
N LEU A 27 -5.27 -8.38 7.01
CA LEU A 27 -4.11 -9.06 7.59
C LEU A 27 -4.13 -9.06 9.13
N LYS A 28 -4.68 -8.02 9.75
CA LYS A 28 -4.86 -7.92 11.21
C LYS A 28 -5.51 -9.16 11.81
N GLY A 29 -6.47 -9.75 11.11
CA GLY A 29 -7.16 -10.98 11.55
C GLY A 29 -6.26 -12.19 11.72
N TYR A 30 -5.05 -12.17 11.17
CA TYR A 30 -4.08 -13.26 11.24
C TYR A 30 -2.90 -12.95 12.16
N VAL A 31 -2.87 -11.79 12.82
CA VAL A 31 -1.78 -11.41 13.72
C VAL A 31 -1.95 -12.12 15.06
N GLY A 32 -0.87 -12.82 15.49
CA GLY A 32 -0.80 -13.59 16.74
C GLY A 32 -1.30 -15.03 16.61
N LYS A 33 -0.77 -15.92 17.45
CA LYS A 33 -1.10 -17.35 17.45
C LYS A 33 -2.57 -17.65 17.76
N GLU A 34 -3.23 -16.77 18.47
CA GLU A 34 -4.65 -16.91 18.84
C GLU A 34 -5.57 -16.89 17.62
N SER A 35 -5.11 -16.28 16.52
CA SER A 35 -5.85 -16.22 15.26
C SER A 35 -5.94 -17.57 14.53
N ILE A 36 -5.10 -18.55 14.86
CA ILE A 36 -5.09 -19.88 14.21
C ILE A 36 -6.41 -20.63 14.44
N SER A 37 -7.04 -20.45 15.59
CA SER A 37 -8.28 -21.15 15.95
C SER A 37 -9.51 -20.66 15.15
N SER A 38 -9.41 -19.52 14.50
CA SER A 38 -10.50 -18.88 13.77
C SER A 38 -10.33 -18.85 12.24
N SER A 39 -9.17 -19.30 11.72
CA SER A 39 -8.84 -19.26 10.30
C SER A 39 -8.73 -20.66 9.68
N GLU A 40 -9.05 -20.78 8.39
CA GLU A 40 -8.85 -21.99 7.60
C GLU A 40 -7.35 -22.29 7.36
N SER A 41 -6.48 -21.29 7.52
CA SER A 41 -5.02 -21.39 7.39
C SER A 41 -4.38 -21.70 8.74
N GLN A 42 -3.33 -22.54 8.74
CA GLN A 42 -2.48 -22.78 9.90
C GLN A 42 -1.39 -21.72 10.07
N LEU A 43 -1.30 -20.77 9.13
CA LEU A 43 -0.36 -19.67 9.17
C LEU A 43 -0.90 -18.53 10.05
N TRP A 44 0.00 -17.92 10.80
CA TRP A 44 -0.24 -16.67 11.52
C TRP A 44 0.85 -15.67 11.20
N ILE A 45 0.55 -14.39 11.41
CA ILE A 45 1.49 -13.29 11.26
C ILE A 45 2.09 -13.00 12.63
N ASP A 46 3.41 -13.12 12.75
CA ASP A 46 4.15 -12.77 13.95
C ASP A 46 4.48 -11.28 13.99
N ASN A 47 4.74 -10.71 12.81
CA ASN A 47 5.09 -9.31 12.67
C ASN A 47 4.47 -8.70 11.41
N LEU A 48 3.53 -7.79 11.59
CA LEU A 48 2.93 -7.01 10.53
C LEU A 48 3.46 -5.58 10.58
N THR A 49 4.14 -5.14 9.53
CA THR A 49 4.72 -3.79 9.44
C THR A 49 4.11 -3.06 8.24
N ALA A 50 3.58 -1.87 8.48
CA ALA A 50 3.16 -0.94 7.44
C ALA A 50 4.25 0.10 7.18
N VAL A 51 4.66 0.27 5.94
CA VAL A 51 5.53 1.36 5.47
C VAL A 51 4.68 2.35 4.70
N VAL A 52 4.55 3.56 5.21
CA VAL A 52 3.53 4.52 4.79
C VAL A 52 4.19 5.75 4.17
N THR A 53 3.73 6.17 2.99
CA THR A 53 4.18 7.42 2.38
C THR A 53 3.84 8.63 3.24
N VAL A 54 4.65 9.68 3.14
CA VAL A 54 4.52 10.95 3.89
C VAL A 54 4.44 12.16 2.97
N THR A 55 3.88 11.97 1.78
CA THR A 55 3.79 13.02 0.77
C THR A 55 2.41 13.67 0.67
N ASP A 56 1.41 13.20 1.44
CA ASP A 56 0.05 13.73 1.47
C ASP A 56 0.03 15.23 1.88
N ASP A 57 -0.51 16.06 1.02
CA ASP A 57 -0.70 17.49 1.27
C ASP A 57 -2.17 17.91 1.18
N GLY A 58 -3.08 16.94 1.13
CA GLY A 58 -4.50 17.17 0.99
C GLY A 58 -5.23 17.48 2.30
N GLY A 59 -6.27 18.29 2.20
CA GLY A 59 -7.28 18.51 3.24
C GLY A 59 -6.73 18.79 4.64
N SER A 60 -7.06 17.92 5.60
CA SER A 60 -6.63 18.06 7.00
C SER A 60 -5.12 17.83 7.19
N SER A 61 -4.54 16.87 6.44
CA SER A 61 -3.12 16.54 6.56
C SER A 61 -2.24 17.70 6.10
N GLY A 62 -2.54 18.30 4.95
CA GLY A 62 -1.77 19.41 4.40
C GLY A 62 -1.81 20.64 5.31
N ARG A 63 -3.01 21.03 5.82
CA ARG A 63 -3.12 22.15 6.74
C ARG A 63 -2.30 21.97 8.00
N LEU A 64 -2.35 20.78 8.63
CA LEU A 64 -1.60 20.48 9.85
C LEU A 64 -0.09 20.41 9.59
N ARG A 65 0.31 19.85 8.44
CA ARG A 65 1.69 19.84 8.00
C ARG A 65 2.27 21.25 7.87
N GLU A 66 1.55 22.15 7.21
CA GLU A 66 1.98 23.53 7.03
C GLU A 66 2.01 24.33 8.35
N GLU A 67 0.95 24.22 9.16
CA GLU A 67 0.80 25.00 10.38
C GLU A 67 1.77 24.55 11.47
N PHE A 68 1.94 23.24 11.66
CA PHE A 68 2.72 22.67 12.78
C PHE A 68 4.09 22.14 12.36
N GLN A 69 4.44 22.18 11.06
CA GLN A 69 5.71 21.68 10.51
C GLN A 69 5.96 20.22 10.90
N ILE A 70 4.93 19.38 10.77
CA ILE A 70 4.96 17.95 11.05
C ILE A 70 4.79 17.15 9.77
N LEU A 71 5.10 15.86 9.81
CA LEU A 71 4.76 14.95 8.72
C LEU A 71 3.23 14.79 8.60
N PRO A 72 2.68 14.58 7.39
CA PRO A 72 1.24 14.46 7.19
C PRO A 72 0.67 13.25 7.93
N PRO A 73 -0.29 13.45 8.86
CA PRO A 73 -0.76 12.37 9.72
C PRO A 73 -1.84 11.47 9.08
N GLY A 74 -2.40 11.85 7.92
CA GLY A 74 -3.60 11.23 7.37
C GLY A 74 -3.48 9.74 7.08
N ASP A 75 -2.46 9.34 6.33
CA ASP A 75 -2.24 7.95 5.95
C ASP A 75 -1.78 7.09 7.13
N ILE A 76 -0.92 7.64 7.99
CA ILE A 76 -0.53 7.01 9.25
C ILE A 76 -1.77 6.71 10.11
N ARG A 77 -2.65 7.71 10.31
CA ARG A 77 -3.91 7.54 11.03
C ARG A 77 -4.80 6.45 10.41
N ASN A 78 -4.92 6.41 9.07
CA ASN A 78 -5.70 5.38 8.38
C ASN A 78 -5.16 3.96 8.68
N CYS A 79 -3.83 3.80 8.69
CA CYS A 79 -3.18 2.55 9.04
C CYS A 79 -3.39 2.19 10.52
N MET A 80 -3.31 3.15 11.44
CA MET A 80 -3.60 2.93 12.86
C MET A 80 -5.02 2.42 13.08
N VAL A 81 -6.00 3.07 12.47
CA VAL A 81 -7.40 2.65 12.54
C VAL A 81 -7.58 1.23 11.99
N ALA A 82 -6.94 0.90 10.87
CA ALA A 82 -7.02 -0.42 10.27
C ALA A 82 -6.44 -1.52 11.18
N LEU A 83 -5.39 -1.21 11.93
CA LEU A 83 -4.68 -2.15 12.80
C LEU A 83 -5.20 -2.16 14.25
N ALA A 84 -6.05 -1.22 14.66
CA ALA A 84 -6.60 -1.14 16.00
C ALA A 84 -7.34 -2.42 16.40
N GLU A 85 -7.14 -2.90 17.64
CA GLU A 85 -7.76 -4.15 18.12
C GLU A 85 -9.26 -3.98 18.37
N ASP A 86 -9.65 -2.89 19.01
CA ASP A 86 -11.05 -2.59 19.29
C ASP A 86 -11.61 -1.57 18.30
N GLU A 87 -12.66 -1.98 17.60
CA GLU A 87 -13.22 -1.21 16.48
C GLU A 87 -14.25 -0.17 16.90
N HIS A 88 -14.74 -0.14 18.16
CA HIS A 88 -15.99 0.58 18.38
C HIS A 88 -15.81 2.08 18.64
N LEU A 89 -15.29 2.50 19.78
CA LEU A 89 -15.30 3.93 20.11
C LEU A 89 -14.05 4.66 19.63
N MET A 90 -12.87 4.09 19.91
CA MET A 90 -11.60 4.76 19.56
C MET A 90 -11.42 4.88 18.06
N THR A 91 -11.72 3.82 17.30
CA THR A 91 -11.70 3.85 15.83
C THR A 91 -12.64 4.91 15.28
N ARG A 92 -13.89 4.95 15.76
CA ARG A 92 -14.86 5.97 15.36
C ARG A 92 -14.40 7.38 15.72
N LEU A 93 -13.78 7.56 16.89
CA LEU A 93 -13.25 8.83 17.35
C LEU A 93 -12.09 9.29 16.45
N PHE A 94 -11.14 8.40 16.12
CA PHE A 94 -10.03 8.72 15.23
C PHE A 94 -10.48 9.06 13.79
N GLN A 95 -11.59 8.48 13.34
CA GLN A 95 -12.20 8.80 12.04
C GLN A 95 -13.11 10.02 12.09
N TYR A 96 -13.55 10.44 13.29
CA TYR A 96 -14.46 11.57 13.43
C TYR A 96 -13.88 12.81 12.79
N ARG A 97 -14.69 13.45 11.93
CA ARG A 97 -14.33 14.68 11.25
C ARG A 97 -15.20 15.80 11.75
N PHE A 98 -14.58 16.91 12.14
CA PHE A 98 -15.30 18.06 12.65
C PHE A 98 -16.09 18.75 11.53
N GLU A 99 -17.40 18.79 11.70
CA GLU A 99 -18.33 19.51 10.83
C GLU A 99 -18.70 20.82 11.54
N SER A 100 -17.96 21.88 11.26
CA SER A 100 -18.16 23.21 11.85
C SER A 100 -17.84 24.28 10.82
N GLU A 101 -18.21 25.53 11.08
CA GLU A 101 -17.82 26.69 10.26
C GLU A 101 -16.51 27.34 10.70
N GLY A 102 -15.89 26.82 11.76
CA GLY A 102 -14.64 27.35 12.35
C GLY A 102 -13.38 26.64 11.87
N ASP A 103 -12.24 26.98 12.46
CA ASP A 103 -10.90 26.50 12.10
C ASP A 103 -10.73 24.97 12.15
N LEU A 104 -11.53 24.31 13.00
CA LEU A 104 -11.53 22.84 13.07
C LEU A 104 -12.25 22.16 11.91
N SER A 105 -12.95 22.94 11.07
CA SER A 105 -13.73 22.38 9.96
C SER A 105 -12.91 21.46 9.05
N GLY A 106 -13.40 20.25 8.83
CA GLY A 106 -12.76 19.26 7.96
C GLY A 106 -11.55 18.56 8.59
N HIS A 107 -11.07 18.96 9.78
CA HIS A 107 -10.04 18.18 10.48
C HIS A 107 -10.63 16.90 11.05
N SER A 108 -9.85 15.78 11.00
CA SER A 108 -10.21 14.59 11.76
C SER A 108 -9.61 14.64 13.16
N PHE A 109 -10.32 14.10 14.15
CA PHE A 109 -9.80 13.98 15.50
C PHE A 109 -8.45 13.24 15.54
N GLY A 110 -8.31 12.13 14.82
CA GLY A 110 -7.07 11.36 14.80
C GLY A 110 -5.87 12.13 14.24
N ASN A 111 -6.09 13.00 13.22
CA ASN A 111 -5.01 13.88 12.74
C ASN A 111 -4.62 14.91 13.80
N LEU A 112 -5.61 15.54 14.46
CA LEU A 112 -5.34 16.48 15.56
C LEU A 112 -4.67 15.78 16.74
N PHE A 113 -5.06 14.57 17.07
CA PHE A 113 -4.46 13.77 18.13
C PHE A 113 -2.97 13.51 17.86
N LEU A 114 -2.63 13.03 16.66
CA LEU A 114 -1.24 12.80 16.23
C LEU A 114 -0.43 14.11 16.24
N THR A 115 -1.02 15.21 15.78
CA THR A 115 -0.38 16.53 15.81
C THR A 115 -0.10 16.98 17.23
N ALA A 116 -1.09 16.89 18.14
CA ALA A 116 -0.93 17.24 19.53
C ALA A 116 0.12 16.37 20.24
N LEU A 117 0.09 15.06 19.96
CA LEU A 117 1.04 14.12 20.56
C LEU A 117 2.47 14.36 20.03
N THR A 118 2.63 14.74 18.77
CA THR A 118 3.93 15.19 18.22
C THR A 118 4.44 16.41 18.96
N GLY A 119 3.57 17.38 19.26
CA GLY A 119 3.94 18.55 20.06
C GLY A 119 4.34 18.21 21.49
N VAL A 120 3.73 17.19 22.10
CA VAL A 120 4.06 16.74 23.48
C VAL A 120 5.36 15.93 23.51
N THR A 121 5.57 15.02 22.57
CA THR A 121 6.75 14.15 22.52
C THR A 121 7.96 14.85 21.88
N GLY A 122 7.73 15.86 21.05
CA GLY A 122 8.74 16.52 20.25
C GLY A 122 9.22 15.70 19.02
N ASP A 123 8.64 14.52 18.79
CA ASP A 123 9.02 13.64 17.70
C ASP A 123 7.79 12.92 17.13
N PHE A 124 7.67 12.88 15.79
CA PHE A 124 6.52 12.28 15.12
C PHE A 124 6.53 10.74 15.20
N LEU A 125 7.70 10.10 15.23
CA LEU A 125 7.80 8.64 15.38
C LEU A 125 7.37 8.20 16.78
N GLU A 126 7.77 8.96 17.79
CA GLU A 126 7.33 8.69 19.15
C GLU A 126 5.82 8.93 19.30
N ALA A 127 5.28 9.95 18.63
CA ALA A 127 3.83 10.15 18.57
C ALA A 127 3.09 9.00 17.91
N ILE A 128 3.63 8.41 16.83
CA ILE A 128 3.09 7.20 16.21
C ILE A 128 3.08 6.03 17.19
N LYS A 129 4.17 5.81 17.89
CA LYS A 129 4.34 4.71 18.84
C LYS A 129 3.37 4.83 20.02
N GLU A 130 3.32 6.00 20.67
CA GLU A 130 2.40 6.26 21.78
C GLU A 130 0.92 6.14 21.33
N SER A 131 0.60 6.62 20.13
CA SER A 131 -0.75 6.45 19.54
C SER A 131 -1.08 4.99 19.29
N SER A 132 -0.08 4.20 18.89
CA SER A 132 -0.22 2.77 18.64
C SER A 132 -0.57 2.01 19.92
N ASP A 133 0.03 2.39 21.03
CA ASP A 133 -0.27 1.83 22.33
C ASP A 133 -1.69 2.20 22.81
N VAL A 134 -2.09 3.46 22.62
CA VAL A 134 -3.46 3.93 22.95
C VAL A 134 -4.53 3.16 22.17
N LEU A 135 -4.27 2.84 20.91
CA LEU A 135 -5.19 2.10 20.04
C LEU A 135 -5.03 0.58 20.14
N ALA A 136 -4.05 0.09 20.90
CA ALA A 136 -3.69 -1.32 20.96
C ALA A 136 -3.58 -1.95 19.55
N ILE A 137 -2.78 -1.34 18.66
CA ILE A 137 -2.68 -1.80 17.28
C ILE A 137 -1.97 -3.15 17.16
N LYS A 138 -2.44 -3.98 16.24
CA LYS A 138 -1.81 -5.26 15.89
C LYS A 138 -0.80 -5.07 14.75
N GLY A 139 0.41 -4.66 15.10
CA GLY A 139 1.48 -4.44 14.12
C GLY A 139 2.30 -3.19 14.42
N ARG A 140 3.09 -2.76 13.44
CA ARG A 140 3.94 -1.58 13.51
C ARG A 140 3.71 -0.69 12.30
N ILE A 141 3.83 0.61 12.50
CA ILE A 141 3.65 1.59 11.43
C ILE A 141 4.90 2.46 11.39
N PHE A 142 5.53 2.51 10.23
CA PHE A 142 6.68 3.37 9.96
C PHE A 142 6.39 4.29 8.78
N PRO A 143 6.67 5.59 8.88
CA PRO A 143 6.74 6.45 7.72
C PRO A 143 7.88 5.98 6.81
N SER A 144 7.74 6.14 5.50
CA SER A 144 8.79 5.77 4.54
C SER A 144 10.07 6.55 4.76
N THR A 145 9.96 7.78 5.23
CA THR A 145 11.05 8.67 5.66
C THR A 145 10.54 9.63 6.74
N THR A 146 11.44 10.15 7.56
CA THR A 146 11.15 11.26 8.48
C THR A 146 11.46 12.63 7.89
N GLU A 147 11.96 12.66 6.66
CA GLU A 147 12.20 13.91 5.95
C GLU A 147 10.86 14.54 5.53
N ASP A 148 10.75 15.85 5.72
CA ASP A 148 9.64 16.63 5.15
C ASP A 148 9.86 16.76 3.64
N VAL A 149 9.06 16.03 2.86
CA VAL A 149 9.18 15.92 1.40
C VAL A 149 7.83 16.11 0.73
N THR A 150 7.87 16.69 -0.45
CA THR A 150 6.71 16.93 -1.31
C THR A 150 6.92 16.23 -2.66
N LEU A 151 5.85 15.83 -3.32
CA LEU A 151 5.91 15.30 -4.67
C LEU A 151 6.10 16.41 -5.69
N ILE A 152 6.94 16.18 -6.68
CA ILE A 152 7.11 17.04 -7.84
C ILE A 152 6.93 16.21 -9.10
N ALA A 153 5.96 16.57 -9.94
CA ALA A 153 5.69 15.93 -11.21
C ALA A 153 6.11 16.81 -12.37
N GLU A 154 6.84 16.24 -13.32
CA GLU A 154 6.99 16.75 -14.67
C GLU A 154 5.88 16.14 -15.51
N LEU A 155 5.06 16.94 -16.12
CA LEU A 155 3.93 16.51 -16.95
C LEU A 155 4.33 16.39 -18.43
N GLU A 156 3.57 15.63 -19.21
CA GLU A 156 3.82 15.49 -20.65
C GLU A 156 3.66 16.78 -21.43
N ASP A 157 2.82 17.72 -20.94
CA ASP A 157 2.65 19.04 -21.53
C ASP A 157 3.79 20.03 -21.20
N GLY A 158 4.82 19.58 -20.46
CA GLY A 158 6.00 20.35 -20.10
C GLY A 158 5.89 21.18 -18.83
N ARG A 159 4.74 21.18 -18.14
CA ARG A 159 4.60 21.82 -16.83
C ARG A 159 5.29 21.00 -15.74
N THR A 160 5.78 21.69 -14.72
CA THR A 160 6.23 21.07 -13.47
C THR A 160 5.26 21.49 -12.37
N ILE A 161 4.72 20.54 -11.64
CA ILE A 161 3.74 20.75 -10.58
C ILE A 161 4.28 20.15 -9.29
N GLU A 162 4.12 20.87 -8.18
CA GLU A 162 4.47 20.47 -6.84
C GLU A 162 3.21 20.23 -6.01
N GLY A 163 3.24 19.19 -5.19
CA GLY A 163 2.15 18.79 -4.30
C GLY A 163 1.24 17.73 -4.90
N GLU A 164 0.88 16.73 -4.07
CA GLU A 164 0.01 15.61 -4.46
C GLU A 164 -1.34 16.10 -4.97
N THR A 165 -1.99 16.98 -4.22
CA THR A 165 -3.29 17.54 -4.56
C THR A 165 -3.26 18.24 -5.92
N ASN A 166 -2.26 19.10 -6.13
CA ASN A 166 -2.10 19.84 -7.38
C ASN A 166 -1.83 18.91 -8.57
N ILE A 167 -1.04 17.85 -8.36
CA ILE A 167 -0.73 16.85 -9.40
C ILE A 167 -2.03 16.16 -9.85
N VAL A 168 -2.82 15.65 -8.91
CA VAL A 168 -4.10 14.97 -9.20
C VAL A 168 -5.10 15.95 -9.86
N GLU A 169 -5.23 17.17 -9.35
CA GLU A 169 -6.14 18.19 -9.90
C GLU A 169 -5.75 18.66 -11.31
N SER A 170 -4.48 18.55 -11.68
CA SER A 170 -4.02 18.94 -13.01
C SER A 170 -4.64 18.10 -14.12
N ARG A 171 -5.04 16.86 -13.82
CA ARG A 171 -5.58 15.86 -14.76
C ARG A 171 -4.71 15.68 -16.00
N ALA A 172 -3.41 15.90 -15.90
CA ALA A 172 -2.45 15.75 -16.97
C ALA A 172 -1.58 14.51 -16.75
N HIS A 173 -1.16 13.89 -17.86
CA HIS A 173 -0.30 12.71 -17.78
C HIS A 173 1.04 13.02 -17.14
N ILE A 174 1.42 12.23 -16.15
CA ILE A 174 2.68 12.36 -15.44
C ILE A 174 3.77 11.72 -16.29
N LYS A 175 4.75 12.52 -16.70
CA LYS A 175 5.94 12.06 -17.41
C LYS A 175 7.00 11.53 -16.45
N ARG A 176 7.20 12.23 -15.32
CA ARG A 176 8.19 11.88 -14.30
C ARG A 176 7.78 12.40 -12.96
N LEU A 177 8.01 11.60 -11.92
CA LEU A 177 7.78 11.96 -10.52
C LEU A 177 9.10 11.93 -9.76
N ARG A 178 9.28 12.86 -8.81
CA ARG A 178 10.41 12.90 -7.88
C ARG A 178 9.98 13.49 -6.54
N LEU A 179 10.79 13.27 -5.53
CA LEU A 179 10.66 13.98 -4.25
C LEU A 179 11.33 15.36 -4.34
N SER A 180 10.88 16.30 -3.51
CA SER A 180 11.45 17.65 -3.43
C SER A 180 12.90 17.70 -2.90
N LYS A 181 13.33 16.63 -2.22
CA LYS A 181 14.70 16.44 -1.74
C LYS A 181 15.36 15.25 -2.45
N ASP A 182 16.61 15.42 -2.84
CA ASP A 182 17.36 14.42 -3.60
C ASP A 182 17.90 13.26 -2.74
N CYS A 183 17.95 13.38 -1.42
CA CYS A 183 18.55 12.39 -0.53
C CYS A 183 17.64 12.12 0.67
N CYS A 184 16.49 11.54 0.43
CA CYS A 184 15.59 11.07 1.50
C CYS A 184 15.97 9.68 1.94
N ARG A 185 16.21 9.48 3.22
CA ARG A 185 16.57 8.17 3.76
C ARG A 185 15.38 7.53 4.48
N PRO A 186 15.20 6.21 4.32
CA PRO A 186 14.23 5.47 5.11
C PRO A 186 14.71 5.34 6.54
N LEU A 187 13.78 5.04 7.46
CA LEU A 187 14.16 4.69 8.82
C LEU A 187 14.98 3.40 8.85
N PRO A 188 15.96 3.28 9.77
CA PRO A 188 16.68 2.03 9.99
C PRO A 188 15.75 0.87 10.31
N GLU A 189 14.68 1.08 11.07
CA GLU A 189 13.66 0.10 11.44
C GLU A 189 12.87 -0.40 10.23
N THR A 190 12.63 0.48 9.25
CA THR A 190 12.01 0.11 7.97
C THR A 190 12.92 -0.82 7.17
N LEU A 191 14.22 -0.49 7.07
CA LEU A 191 15.18 -1.32 6.38
C LEU A 191 15.36 -2.68 7.06
N ASP A 192 15.38 -2.70 8.40
CA ASP A 192 15.45 -3.94 9.18
C ASP A 192 14.20 -4.80 8.96
N ALA A 193 13.01 -4.21 8.97
CA ALA A 193 11.76 -4.92 8.69
C ALA A 193 11.78 -5.55 7.28
N ILE A 194 12.22 -4.81 6.26
CA ILE A 194 12.34 -5.30 4.88
C ILE A 194 13.35 -6.45 4.78
N HIS A 195 14.50 -6.34 5.47
CA HIS A 195 15.54 -7.37 5.47
C HIS A 195 15.06 -8.69 6.05
N HIS A 196 14.26 -8.64 7.11
CA HIS A 196 13.77 -9.81 7.84
C HIS A 196 12.37 -10.26 7.39
N ALA A 197 11.76 -9.60 6.41
CA ALA A 197 10.44 -9.98 5.91
C ALA A 197 10.44 -11.36 5.26
N ASP A 198 9.32 -12.06 5.37
CA ASP A 198 8.99 -13.25 4.60
C ASP A 198 8.13 -12.90 3.38
N VAL A 199 7.33 -11.82 3.49
CA VAL A 199 6.53 -11.26 2.40
C VAL A 199 6.63 -9.74 2.41
N ILE A 200 6.80 -9.14 1.24
CA ILE A 200 6.71 -7.70 1.01
C ILE A 200 5.58 -7.46 0.02
N THR A 201 4.59 -6.64 0.40
CA THR A 201 3.56 -6.20 -0.53
C THR A 201 3.79 -4.76 -0.97
N ILE A 202 3.63 -4.50 -2.26
CA ILE A 202 3.61 -3.17 -2.85
C ILE A 202 2.16 -2.90 -3.24
N GLY A 203 1.51 -1.99 -2.52
CA GLY A 203 0.08 -1.71 -2.67
C GLY A 203 -0.84 -2.60 -1.83
N PRO A 204 -2.18 -2.47 -2.07
CA PRO A 204 -2.81 -1.58 -3.05
C PRO A 204 -2.71 -0.10 -2.66
N GLY A 205 -2.89 0.79 -3.63
CA GLY A 205 -2.84 2.24 -3.44
C GLY A 205 -2.63 2.99 -4.76
N SER A 206 -2.77 4.30 -4.74
CA SER A 206 -2.51 5.14 -5.91
C SER A 206 -1.09 4.95 -6.40
N LEU A 207 -0.93 4.65 -7.69
CA LEU A 207 0.38 4.29 -8.24
C LEU A 207 1.40 5.41 -8.03
N TYR A 208 1.07 6.62 -8.46
CA TYR A 208 1.99 7.76 -8.42
C TYR A 208 2.05 8.44 -7.06
N THR A 209 0.94 8.48 -6.30
CA THR A 209 0.89 9.28 -5.08
C THR A 209 1.03 8.45 -3.80
N SER A 210 0.82 7.12 -3.85
CA SER A 210 0.96 6.25 -2.68
C SER A 210 2.07 5.21 -2.79
N LEU A 211 2.34 4.65 -3.99
CA LEU A 211 3.31 3.56 -4.15
C LEU A 211 4.70 4.08 -4.54
N ILE A 212 4.78 4.82 -5.65
CA ILE A 212 6.04 5.36 -6.17
C ILE A 212 6.77 6.23 -5.14
N PRO A 213 6.11 7.08 -4.32
CA PRO A 213 6.82 7.88 -3.32
C PRO A 213 7.64 7.06 -2.33
N ASN A 214 7.17 5.88 -1.95
CA ASN A 214 7.94 4.95 -1.11
C ASN A 214 9.18 4.42 -1.84
N LEU A 215 9.08 4.17 -3.15
CA LEU A 215 10.20 3.66 -3.97
C LEU A 215 11.24 4.74 -4.29
N LEU A 216 10.84 6.03 -4.25
CA LEU A 216 11.73 7.17 -4.44
C LEU A 216 12.61 7.46 -3.21
N VAL A 217 12.31 6.88 -2.05
CA VAL A 217 13.15 7.02 -0.86
C VAL A 217 14.46 6.24 -1.06
N ASP A 218 15.58 6.90 -0.85
CA ASP A 218 16.93 6.37 -1.12
C ASP A 218 17.19 5.03 -0.40
N GLY A 219 17.62 4.02 -1.16
CA GLY A 219 17.95 2.71 -0.63
C GLY A 219 16.74 1.79 -0.39
N MET A 220 15.50 2.28 -0.54
CA MET A 220 14.29 1.46 -0.36
C MET A 220 14.23 0.32 -1.38
N VAL A 221 14.36 0.63 -2.66
CA VAL A 221 14.38 -0.37 -3.75
C VAL A 221 15.55 -1.33 -3.56
N ASP A 222 16.72 -0.84 -3.18
CA ASP A 222 17.91 -1.67 -2.93
C ASP A 222 17.71 -2.63 -1.74
N ALA A 223 17.05 -2.19 -0.67
CA ALA A 223 16.70 -3.07 0.46
C ALA A 223 15.74 -4.18 0.02
N MET A 224 14.70 -3.84 -0.76
CA MET A 224 13.76 -4.80 -1.31
C MET A 224 14.43 -5.79 -2.26
N ARG A 225 15.34 -5.35 -3.12
CA ARG A 225 16.11 -6.22 -4.03
C ARG A 225 16.99 -7.24 -3.29
N ARG A 226 17.57 -6.85 -2.15
CA ARG A 226 18.42 -7.72 -1.33
C ARG A 226 17.63 -8.63 -0.41
N SER A 227 16.37 -8.31 -0.16
CA SER A 227 15.49 -9.13 0.66
C SER A 227 15.15 -10.44 -0.04
N ARG A 228 15.12 -11.54 0.74
CA ARG A 228 14.66 -12.87 0.29
C ARG A 228 13.14 -13.02 0.36
N ALA A 229 12.45 -12.00 0.86
CA ALA A 229 11.00 -12.00 0.97
C ALA A 229 10.33 -12.23 -0.39
N LEU A 230 9.21 -12.90 -0.37
CA LEU A 230 8.28 -12.96 -1.50
C LEU A 230 7.74 -11.55 -1.78
N LYS A 231 7.89 -11.04 -2.99
CA LYS A 231 7.48 -9.70 -3.40
C LYS A 231 6.22 -9.75 -4.23
N VAL A 232 5.16 -9.18 -3.69
CA VAL A 232 3.83 -9.21 -4.29
C VAL A 232 3.36 -7.79 -4.60
N TYR A 233 3.11 -7.51 -5.88
CA TYR A 233 2.43 -6.28 -6.29
C TYR A 233 0.92 -6.51 -6.33
N ILE A 234 0.16 -5.58 -5.78
CA ILE A 234 -1.31 -5.62 -5.78
C ILE A 234 -1.80 -4.50 -6.68
N CYS A 235 -2.25 -4.88 -7.88
CA CYS A 235 -2.69 -3.93 -8.90
C CYS A 235 -4.02 -3.27 -8.51
N ASN A 236 -4.19 -2.01 -8.86
CA ASN A 236 -5.43 -1.28 -8.64
C ASN A 236 -6.58 -1.92 -9.42
N ILE A 237 -7.79 -1.87 -8.84
CA ILE A 237 -9.01 -2.33 -9.53
C ILE A 237 -9.50 -1.29 -10.54
N MET A 238 -9.36 -0.01 -10.20
CA MET A 238 -9.81 1.12 -11.00
C MET A 238 -8.64 2.01 -11.39
N THR A 239 -8.70 2.56 -12.58
CA THR A 239 -7.84 3.70 -12.95
C THR A 239 -8.22 4.93 -12.15
N GLN A 240 -7.30 5.86 -12.00
CA GLN A 240 -7.49 7.07 -11.21
C GLN A 240 -7.33 8.30 -12.10
N PRO A 241 -8.38 9.13 -12.20
CA PRO A 241 -8.31 10.40 -12.93
C PRO A 241 -7.20 11.30 -12.41
N GLY A 242 -6.39 11.84 -13.32
CA GLY A 242 -5.22 12.65 -12.99
C GLY A 242 -3.95 11.87 -12.64
N GLU A 243 -4.01 10.53 -12.63
CA GLU A 243 -2.84 9.67 -12.37
C GLU A 243 -2.69 8.57 -13.43
N THR A 244 -3.65 7.66 -13.51
CA THR A 244 -3.56 6.42 -14.31
C THR A 244 -4.71 6.26 -15.29
N GLU A 245 -5.24 7.35 -15.84
CA GLU A 245 -6.30 7.31 -16.85
C GLU A 245 -5.89 6.44 -18.04
N GLY A 246 -6.71 5.43 -18.35
CA GLY A 246 -6.48 4.53 -19.47
C GLY A 246 -5.38 3.46 -19.24
N PHE A 247 -4.78 3.40 -18.04
CA PHE A 247 -3.76 2.41 -17.77
C PHE A 247 -4.32 0.99 -17.73
N SER A 248 -3.62 0.09 -18.41
CA SER A 248 -3.75 -1.35 -18.28
C SER A 248 -2.94 -1.88 -17.09
N VAL A 249 -3.03 -3.18 -16.80
CA VAL A 249 -2.15 -3.87 -15.85
C VAL A 249 -0.68 -3.71 -16.26
N GLU A 250 -0.41 -3.81 -17.55
CA GLU A 250 0.92 -3.70 -18.15
C GLU A 250 1.49 -2.29 -17.96
N ASP A 251 0.67 -1.25 -18.10
CA ASP A 251 1.10 0.14 -17.87
C ASP A 251 1.45 0.38 -16.41
N HIS A 252 0.65 -0.14 -15.48
CA HIS A 252 0.96 -0.09 -14.05
C HIS A 252 2.30 -0.76 -13.74
N LEU A 253 2.54 -1.94 -14.29
CA LEU A 253 3.80 -2.69 -14.09
C LEU A 253 4.98 -1.98 -14.74
N ARG A 254 4.82 -1.47 -15.96
CA ARG A 254 5.88 -0.71 -16.65
C ARG A 254 6.29 0.49 -15.84
N THR A 255 5.31 1.27 -15.37
CA THR A 255 5.57 2.43 -14.52
C THR A 255 6.22 2.03 -13.20
N LEU A 256 5.74 0.98 -12.53
CA LEU A 256 6.35 0.50 -11.29
C LEU A 256 7.84 0.14 -11.48
N PHE A 257 8.17 -0.60 -12.55
CA PHE A 257 9.56 -1.00 -12.84
C PHE A 257 10.45 0.17 -13.27
N GLU A 258 9.89 1.21 -13.87
CA GLU A 258 10.63 2.44 -14.18
C GLU A 258 11.18 3.11 -12.91
N TYR A 259 10.38 3.14 -11.84
CA TYR A 259 10.78 3.71 -10.54
C TYR A 259 11.45 2.70 -9.59
N SER A 260 11.52 1.43 -9.97
CA SER A 260 12.17 0.39 -9.18
C SER A 260 13.12 -0.46 -10.01
N PRO A 261 14.18 0.14 -10.59
CA PRO A 261 15.09 -0.56 -11.52
C PRO A 261 15.74 -1.78 -10.86
N GLY A 262 15.60 -2.94 -11.51
CA GLY A 262 16.13 -4.21 -11.04
C GLY A 262 15.39 -4.86 -9.87
N LEU A 263 14.27 -4.31 -9.44
CA LEU A 263 13.35 -4.99 -8.52
C LEU A 263 12.74 -6.19 -9.26
N GLN A 264 12.76 -7.35 -8.63
CA GLN A 264 12.08 -8.54 -9.11
C GLN A 264 10.80 -8.72 -8.27
N LEU A 265 9.68 -8.88 -8.94
CA LEU A 265 8.43 -9.32 -8.34
C LEU A 265 8.33 -10.85 -8.48
N ASP A 266 7.72 -11.49 -7.51
CA ASP A 266 7.39 -12.91 -7.59
C ASP A 266 5.94 -13.09 -8.06
N TYR A 267 5.04 -12.23 -7.57
CA TYR A 267 3.61 -12.28 -7.90
C TYR A 267 3.00 -10.90 -8.14
N VAL A 268 1.98 -10.91 -8.98
CA VAL A 268 1.08 -9.76 -9.22
C VAL A 268 -0.35 -10.22 -8.99
N ILE A 269 -1.06 -9.59 -8.08
CA ILE A 269 -2.48 -9.86 -7.83
C ILE A 269 -3.31 -8.87 -8.65
N VAL A 270 -4.24 -9.41 -9.45
CA VAL A 270 -5.16 -8.64 -10.28
C VAL A 270 -6.59 -9.11 -10.01
N ASN A 271 -7.51 -8.16 -9.91
CA ASN A 271 -8.92 -8.49 -9.77
C ASN A 271 -9.49 -9.06 -11.07
N SER A 272 -10.12 -10.25 -10.99
CA SER A 272 -10.77 -10.90 -12.14
C SER A 272 -12.27 -10.60 -12.25
N SER A 273 -12.88 -10.06 -11.22
CA SER A 273 -14.34 -9.85 -11.20
C SER A 273 -14.71 -8.53 -11.89
N PRO A 274 -15.68 -8.54 -12.81
CA PRO A 274 -16.21 -7.31 -13.38
C PRO A 274 -16.97 -6.53 -12.29
N ILE A 275 -16.88 -5.21 -12.35
CA ILE A 275 -17.67 -4.34 -11.51
C ILE A 275 -19.11 -4.24 -12.01
N ARG A 276 -20.07 -4.04 -11.10
CA ARG A 276 -21.47 -3.87 -11.46
C ARG A 276 -21.69 -2.67 -12.35
N GLU A 277 -22.62 -2.79 -13.28
CA GLU A 277 -22.89 -1.78 -14.33
C GLU A 277 -23.18 -0.40 -13.73
N GLU A 278 -23.98 -0.34 -12.67
CA GLU A 278 -24.33 0.93 -12.00
C GLU A 278 -23.09 1.68 -11.46
N LEU A 279 -22.13 0.93 -10.90
CA LEU A 279 -20.88 1.52 -10.42
C LEU A 279 -19.97 1.85 -11.60
N ARG A 280 -19.94 1.03 -12.64
CA ARG A 280 -19.16 1.27 -13.84
C ARG A 280 -19.55 2.59 -14.51
N GLU A 281 -20.84 2.82 -14.69
CA GLU A 281 -21.35 4.09 -15.25
C GLU A 281 -20.97 5.29 -14.38
N LYS A 282 -21.11 5.18 -13.06
CA LYS A 282 -20.71 6.22 -12.12
C LYS A 282 -19.23 6.58 -12.24
N TYR A 283 -18.35 5.56 -12.21
CA TYR A 283 -16.90 5.77 -12.32
C TYR A 283 -16.48 6.32 -13.68
N LEU A 284 -17.11 5.86 -14.77
CA LEU A 284 -16.87 6.39 -16.11
C LEU A 284 -17.23 7.87 -16.22
N ALA A 285 -18.30 8.32 -15.56
CA ALA A 285 -18.66 9.74 -15.51
C ALA A 285 -17.59 10.60 -14.83
N ASP A 286 -16.83 10.04 -13.90
CA ASP A 286 -15.70 10.68 -13.21
C ASP A 286 -14.37 10.51 -13.96
N GLY A 287 -14.34 9.76 -15.08
CA GLY A 287 -13.14 9.49 -15.88
C GLY A 287 -12.33 8.27 -15.42
N ALA A 288 -12.88 7.45 -14.51
CA ALA A 288 -12.24 6.23 -14.04
C ALA A 288 -12.83 4.98 -14.72
N ALA A 289 -12.00 4.01 -15.02
CA ALA A 289 -12.41 2.72 -15.59
C ALA A 289 -11.80 1.55 -14.81
N GLN A 290 -12.40 0.38 -14.94
CA GLN A 290 -11.79 -0.83 -14.37
C GLN A 290 -10.47 -1.11 -15.12
N VAL A 291 -9.40 -1.40 -14.35
CA VAL A 291 -8.11 -1.78 -14.93
C VAL A 291 -8.27 -3.12 -15.64
N HIS A 292 -7.78 -3.20 -16.85
CA HIS A 292 -7.89 -4.34 -17.74
C HIS A 292 -6.49 -4.82 -18.17
N PHE A 293 -6.43 -5.99 -18.76
CA PHE A 293 -5.23 -6.45 -19.46
C PHE A 293 -5.22 -5.95 -20.90
N ASP A 294 -4.03 -5.72 -21.45
CA ASP A 294 -3.88 -5.54 -22.87
C ASP A 294 -4.18 -6.86 -23.62
N SER A 295 -4.69 -6.75 -24.85
CA SER A 295 -5.20 -7.88 -25.64
C SER A 295 -4.22 -9.06 -25.84
N ILE A 296 -2.92 -8.83 -25.64
CA ILE A 296 -1.88 -9.86 -25.74
C ILE A 296 -1.95 -10.86 -24.58
N LEU A 297 -2.35 -10.41 -23.40
CA LEU A 297 -2.47 -11.24 -22.20
C LEU A 297 -3.89 -11.81 -22.04
N GLU A 298 -4.93 -11.10 -22.50
CA GLU A 298 -6.32 -11.55 -22.42
C GLU A 298 -6.54 -12.92 -23.09
N SER A 299 -5.87 -13.19 -24.23
CA SER A 299 -6.04 -14.42 -25.00
C SER A 299 -5.51 -15.68 -24.30
N SER A 300 -4.72 -15.52 -23.25
CA SER A 300 -4.09 -16.62 -22.50
C SER A 300 -4.69 -16.84 -21.11
N MET A 301 -5.70 -16.06 -20.69
CA MET A 301 -6.24 -16.12 -19.34
C MET A 301 -7.41 -17.09 -19.20
N SER A 302 -7.18 -18.22 -18.57
CA SER A 302 -8.20 -19.01 -17.87
C SER A 302 -8.05 -18.76 -16.37
N ASP A 303 -9.13 -18.86 -15.57
CA ASP A 303 -9.07 -18.76 -14.11
C ASP A 303 -7.87 -19.54 -13.54
N GLY A 304 -6.83 -18.85 -13.07
CA GLY A 304 -5.63 -19.52 -12.62
C GLY A 304 -4.42 -18.61 -12.41
N VAL A 305 -3.33 -19.26 -12.14
CA VAL A 305 -1.99 -18.67 -12.08
C VAL A 305 -1.36 -18.74 -13.45
N GLN A 306 -0.83 -17.62 -13.96
CA GLN A 306 -0.08 -17.58 -15.21
C GLN A 306 1.36 -17.13 -14.98
N GLU A 307 2.29 -17.80 -15.65
CA GLU A 307 3.68 -17.37 -15.71
C GLU A 307 3.84 -16.40 -16.89
N ILE A 308 4.29 -15.19 -16.59
CA ILE A 308 4.60 -14.17 -17.60
C ILE A 308 6.09 -13.91 -17.63
N VAL A 309 6.62 -14.01 -18.84
CA VAL A 309 8.01 -13.70 -19.16
C VAL A 309 8.01 -12.46 -20.04
N ASN A 310 8.53 -11.34 -19.53
CA ASN A 310 8.76 -10.06 -20.22
C ASN A 310 7.59 -9.09 -20.40
N ILE A 311 7.52 -8.07 -19.53
CA ILE A 311 6.77 -6.82 -19.80
C ILE A 311 7.69 -5.65 -20.16
N SER A 312 9.01 -5.75 -19.94
CA SER A 312 9.96 -4.67 -20.21
C SER A 312 11.07 -5.08 -21.15
N SER A 313 11.35 -4.22 -22.13
CA SER A 313 12.47 -4.37 -23.09
C SER A 313 13.88 -4.26 -22.44
N ALA A 314 13.97 -3.93 -21.15
CA ALA A 314 15.24 -3.63 -20.46
C ALA A 314 15.66 -4.68 -19.42
N SER A 315 14.77 -5.56 -18.95
CA SER A 315 15.11 -6.64 -18.02
C SER A 315 14.08 -7.77 -18.09
N VAL A 316 14.59 -8.99 -18.08
CA VAL A 316 13.75 -10.21 -18.02
C VAL A 316 13.28 -10.34 -16.57
N SER A 317 12.06 -9.93 -16.27
CA SER A 317 11.42 -10.18 -14.99
C SER A 317 10.41 -11.31 -15.18
N GLN A 318 10.66 -12.45 -14.56
CA GLN A 318 9.69 -13.54 -14.47
C GLN A 318 8.89 -13.34 -13.19
N PHE A 319 7.59 -13.21 -13.32
CA PHE A 319 6.65 -13.19 -12.20
C PHE A 319 5.36 -13.90 -12.60
N ARG A 320 4.57 -14.26 -11.61
CA ARG A 320 3.28 -14.93 -11.81
C ARG A 320 2.14 -13.94 -11.58
N ILE A 321 1.21 -13.87 -12.53
CA ILE A 321 -0.03 -13.10 -12.35
C ILE A 321 -1.10 -14.03 -11.79
N ILE A 322 -1.73 -13.60 -10.72
CA ILE A 322 -2.86 -14.28 -10.10
C ILE A 322 -4.11 -13.43 -10.27
N CYS A 323 -5.02 -13.93 -11.09
CA CYS A 323 -6.33 -13.33 -11.30
C CYS A 323 -7.35 -13.99 -10.39
N ARG A 324 -7.88 -13.22 -9.44
CA ARG A 324 -8.88 -13.68 -8.47
C ARG A 324 -9.90 -12.59 -8.19
N ASP A 325 -11.07 -13.01 -7.78
CA ASP A 325 -12.07 -12.09 -7.22
C ASP A 325 -11.57 -11.55 -5.87
N VAL A 326 -11.06 -10.33 -5.90
CA VAL A 326 -10.68 -9.56 -4.71
C VAL A 326 -11.51 -8.29 -4.55
N LEU A 327 -12.66 -8.24 -5.22
CA LEU A 327 -13.53 -7.09 -5.32
C LEU A 327 -14.46 -6.96 -4.10
N ASN A 328 -14.64 -5.73 -3.64
CA ASN A 328 -15.69 -5.26 -2.74
C ASN A 328 -16.37 -4.05 -3.39
N GLU A 329 -17.70 -4.12 -3.52
CA GLU A 329 -18.52 -3.08 -4.15
C GLU A 329 -19.50 -2.43 -3.16
N ASN A 330 -19.25 -2.46 -1.87
CA ASN A 330 -20.12 -1.86 -0.86
C ASN A 330 -19.98 -0.32 -0.89
N GLY A 331 -20.76 0.33 -1.76
CA GLY A 331 -20.81 1.77 -1.95
C GLY A 331 -19.72 2.35 -2.88
N VAL A 332 -18.51 1.82 -2.82
CA VAL A 332 -17.37 2.17 -3.68
C VAL A 332 -16.61 0.91 -4.11
N VAL A 333 -15.94 1.00 -5.25
CA VAL A 333 -15.10 -0.10 -5.74
C VAL A 333 -13.77 -0.09 -4.99
N ARG A 334 -13.48 -1.17 -4.26
CA ARG A 334 -12.23 -1.37 -3.50
C ARG A 334 -11.86 -2.85 -3.46
N HIS A 335 -10.66 -3.14 -3.00
CA HIS A 335 -10.29 -4.50 -2.62
C HIS A 335 -11.09 -4.96 -1.40
N ASP A 336 -11.47 -6.23 -1.40
CA ASP A 336 -12.03 -6.87 -0.19
C ASP A 336 -10.87 -7.25 0.74
N PRO A 337 -10.84 -6.74 1.98
CA PRO A 337 -9.72 -6.97 2.88
C PRO A 337 -9.51 -8.45 3.21
N ASN A 338 -10.60 -9.21 3.38
CA ASN A 338 -10.50 -10.63 3.77
C ASN A 338 -10.10 -11.51 2.59
N LYS A 339 -10.67 -11.27 1.39
CA LYS A 339 -10.29 -12.00 0.17
C LYS A 339 -8.83 -11.76 -0.14
N LEU A 340 -8.37 -10.50 -0.04
CA LEU A 340 -6.99 -10.13 -0.35
C LEU A 340 -5.99 -10.71 0.65
N ALA A 341 -6.27 -10.62 1.95
CA ALA A 341 -5.41 -11.20 2.99
C ALA A 341 -5.32 -12.73 2.86
N ARG A 342 -6.45 -13.41 2.64
CA ARG A 342 -6.47 -14.86 2.42
C ARG A 342 -5.64 -15.23 1.21
N LEU A 343 -5.83 -14.56 0.08
CA LEU A 343 -5.07 -14.83 -1.15
C LEU A 343 -3.56 -14.67 -0.95
N LEU A 344 -3.14 -13.64 -0.22
CA LEU A 344 -1.72 -13.42 0.07
C LEU A 344 -1.11 -14.58 0.89
N LEU A 345 -1.84 -15.09 1.87
CA LEU A 345 -1.39 -16.24 2.66
C LEU A 345 -1.38 -17.54 1.84
N GLU A 346 -2.37 -17.76 0.99
CA GLU A 346 -2.40 -18.89 0.05
C GLU A 346 -1.20 -18.89 -0.90
N ILE A 347 -0.84 -17.72 -1.45
CA ILE A 347 0.35 -17.54 -2.30
C ILE A 347 1.61 -17.98 -1.55
N TYR A 348 1.78 -17.52 -0.31
CA TYR A 348 2.94 -17.89 0.50
C TYR A 348 2.99 -19.40 0.80
N GLU A 349 1.86 -20.03 1.11
CA GLU A 349 1.80 -21.49 1.33
C GLU A 349 2.17 -22.28 0.06
N LEU A 350 1.72 -21.85 -1.10
CA LEU A 350 2.02 -22.48 -2.38
C LEU A 350 3.52 -22.43 -2.67
N GLU A 351 4.15 -21.27 -2.46
CA GLU A 351 5.58 -21.10 -2.71
C GLU A 351 6.44 -21.96 -1.78
N ASN A 352 6.10 -22.00 -0.50
CA ASN A 352 6.81 -22.86 0.46
C ASN A 352 6.70 -24.36 0.15
N LYS A 353 5.53 -24.82 -0.30
CA LYS A 353 5.35 -26.23 -0.71
C LYS A 353 6.19 -26.56 -1.93
N SER A 354 6.32 -25.64 -2.89
CA SER A 354 7.13 -25.84 -4.09
C SER A 354 8.63 -25.91 -3.76
N GLN A 355 9.12 -25.08 -2.85
CA GLN A 355 10.53 -25.08 -2.42
C GLN A 355 10.89 -26.36 -1.63
N LEU A 356 9.99 -26.91 -0.83
CA LEU A 356 10.19 -28.16 -0.11
C LEU A 356 10.26 -29.37 -1.05
N SER A 357 9.49 -29.36 -2.14
CA SER A 357 9.50 -30.43 -3.14
C SER A 357 10.77 -30.46 -3.98
N THR A 358 11.34 -29.27 -4.29
CA THR A 358 12.61 -29.14 -5.06
C THR A 358 13.85 -29.48 -4.25
N ASN A 359 13.82 -29.29 -2.93
CA ASN A 359 14.94 -29.67 -2.05
C ASN A 359 14.95 -31.16 -1.65
N SER A 360 13.93 -31.94 -2.06
CA SER A 360 13.78 -33.37 -1.75
C SER A 360 14.16 -34.29 -2.94
N THR A 361 14.56 -33.70 -4.06
CA THR A 361 15.09 -34.38 -5.24
C THR A 361 16.58 -34.11 -5.41
#